data_5c50756bf4c708069f0928b6a8e9c456
#
_entry.id   5c50756bf4c708069f0928b6a8e9c456
#
_cell.length_a   1.000
_cell.length_b   1.000
_cell.length_c   1.000
_cell.angle_alpha   90.00
_cell.angle_beta   90.00
_cell.angle_gamma   90.00
#
_symmetry.space_group_name_H-M   'P 1'
#
loop_
_entity.id
_entity.type
_entity.pdbx_description
1 polymer ?
#
loop_
_entity_poly.entity_id
_entity_poly.type
_entity_poly.pdbx_seq_one_letter_code
_entity_poly.pdbx_strand_id
1 'polypeptide(L)'
;QVRKILAYSSVAHLGWMILALQFNPSLTALALSVYIIVTTATFSSLMVNKVTTLNNLSMAAKKAPALAMMLPTALLSLAGLPPLSGFLPKWLILQEVIKQELPLVALIIALSTLISLFFYLRLTYVVTLTIALNNLTGATPWRLPKGNPIRILPFTLTLSAALLPFTPAFQALISL
;
A
#
# COMPACT_ATOMS: atom_id res chain seq x y z
N GLN A 1 9.11 -6.72 12.85
CA GLN A 1 9.05 -7.63 11.71
C GLN A 1 8.04 -7.12 10.70
N VAL A 2 8.52 -6.74 9.50
CA VAL A 2 7.68 -6.14 8.46
C VAL A 2 6.54 -7.07 8.02
N ARG A 3 6.80 -8.38 7.98
CA ARG A 3 5.77 -9.39 7.64
C ARG A 3 4.58 -9.40 8.60
N LYS A 4 4.82 -9.27 9.90
CA LYS A 4 3.74 -9.21 10.91
C LYS A 4 2.90 -7.95 10.73
N ILE A 5 3.54 -6.83 10.43
CA ILE A 5 2.88 -5.56 10.17
C ILE A 5 1.91 -5.68 9.00
N LEU A 6 2.36 -6.27 7.89
CA LEU A 6 1.52 -6.51 6.73
C LEU A 6 0.39 -7.51 7.00
N ALA A 7 0.63 -8.52 7.86
CA ALA A 7 -0.43 -9.44 8.27
C ALA A 7 -1.53 -8.73 9.07
N TYR A 8 -1.19 -7.84 10.00
CA TYR A 8 -2.19 -7.04 10.71
C TYR A 8 -2.93 -6.06 9.78
N SER A 9 -2.24 -5.51 8.78
CA SER A 9 -2.89 -4.65 7.79
C SER A 9 -3.93 -5.40 6.96
N SER A 10 -3.68 -6.68 6.64
CA SER A 10 -4.67 -7.49 5.92
C SER A 10 -5.95 -7.69 6.72
N VAL A 11 -5.86 -7.89 8.03
CA VAL A 11 -7.04 -8.01 8.91
C VAL A 11 -7.85 -6.70 8.91
N ALA A 12 -7.17 -5.55 8.97
CA ALA A 12 -7.83 -4.25 8.92
C ALA A 12 -8.56 -4.03 7.58
N HIS A 13 -7.94 -4.40 6.46
CA HIS A 13 -8.58 -4.31 5.14
C HIS A 13 -9.78 -5.25 4.98
N LEU A 14 -9.71 -6.46 5.55
CA LEU A 14 -10.86 -7.37 5.58
C LEU A 14 -12.03 -6.78 6.36
N GLY A 15 -11.77 -6.07 7.46
CA GLY A 15 -12.82 -5.35 8.20
C GLY A 15 -13.58 -4.35 7.33
N TRP A 16 -12.86 -3.59 6.48
CA TRP A 16 -13.47 -2.68 5.51
C TRP A 16 -14.32 -3.39 4.46
N MET A 17 -13.86 -4.54 3.97
CA MET A 17 -14.57 -5.32 2.96
C MET A 17 -15.86 -5.92 3.54
N ILE A 18 -15.84 -6.41 4.79
CA ILE A 18 -17.03 -6.96 5.47
C ILE A 18 -18.12 -5.88 5.61
N LEU A 19 -17.73 -4.66 5.99
CA LEU A 19 -18.68 -3.54 6.05
C LEU A 19 -19.26 -3.20 4.68
N ALA A 20 -18.43 -3.13 3.66
CA ALA A 20 -18.89 -2.84 2.31
C ALA A 20 -19.83 -3.93 1.77
N LEU A 21 -19.60 -5.19 2.13
CA LEU A 21 -20.40 -6.33 1.69
C LEU A 21 -21.85 -6.23 2.15
N GLN A 22 -22.10 -5.66 3.32
CA GLN A 22 -23.45 -5.51 3.85
C GLN A 22 -24.31 -4.56 3.02
N PHE A 23 -23.71 -3.56 2.37
CA PHE A 23 -24.44 -2.51 1.68
C PHE A 23 -24.37 -2.66 0.16
N ASN A 24 -23.16 -2.93 -0.37
CA ASN A 24 -22.98 -3.00 -1.81
C ASN A 24 -21.86 -3.99 -2.19
N PRO A 25 -22.19 -5.15 -2.80
CA PRO A 25 -21.22 -6.16 -3.18
C PRO A 25 -20.26 -5.69 -4.29
N SER A 26 -20.68 -4.77 -5.16
CA SER A 26 -19.82 -4.23 -6.22
C SER A 26 -18.66 -3.39 -5.64
N LEU A 27 -18.91 -2.62 -4.58
CA LEU A 27 -17.87 -1.89 -3.86
C LEU A 27 -16.88 -2.81 -3.16
N THR A 28 -17.34 -3.95 -2.63
CA THR A 28 -16.43 -4.94 -2.03
C THR A 28 -15.51 -5.56 -3.06
N ALA A 29 -16.01 -5.89 -4.25
CA ALA A 29 -15.19 -6.43 -5.34
C ALA A 29 -14.13 -5.42 -5.79
N LEU A 30 -14.48 -4.13 -5.88
CA LEU A 30 -13.55 -3.05 -6.17
C LEU A 30 -12.49 -2.93 -5.07
N ALA A 31 -12.90 -2.90 -3.80
CA ALA A 31 -11.98 -2.81 -2.66
C ALA A 31 -11.00 -3.98 -2.64
N LEU A 32 -11.48 -5.19 -2.91
CA LEU A 32 -10.68 -6.40 -2.96
C LEU A 32 -9.66 -6.36 -4.11
N SER A 33 -10.06 -5.92 -5.30
CA SER A 33 -9.16 -5.81 -6.45
C SER A 33 -8.02 -4.82 -6.21
N VAL A 34 -8.33 -3.63 -5.68
CA VAL A 34 -7.33 -2.62 -5.32
C VAL A 34 -6.41 -3.16 -4.22
N TYR A 35 -6.95 -3.83 -3.21
CA TYR A 35 -6.18 -4.43 -2.13
C TYR A 35 -5.18 -5.47 -2.65
N ILE A 36 -5.60 -6.38 -3.53
CA ILE A 36 -4.71 -7.40 -4.12
C ILE A 36 -3.57 -6.73 -4.88
N ILE A 37 -3.85 -5.72 -5.70
CA ILE A 37 -2.82 -5.01 -6.48
C ILE A 37 -1.80 -4.33 -5.57
N VAL A 38 -2.26 -3.60 -4.56
CA VAL A 38 -1.36 -2.87 -3.66
C VAL A 38 -0.56 -3.82 -2.77
N THR A 39 -1.16 -4.89 -2.28
CA THR A 39 -0.45 -5.90 -1.47
C THR A 39 0.57 -6.68 -2.28
N THR A 40 0.25 -7.08 -3.50
CA THR A 40 1.23 -7.75 -4.39
C THR A 40 2.41 -6.83 -4.70
N ALA A 41 2.18 -5.53 -4.91
CA ALA A 41 3.23 -4.55 -5.10
C ALA A 41 4.15 -4.41 -3.88
N THR A 42 3.58 -4.34 -2.67
CA THR A 42 4.35 -4.24 -1.42
C THR A 42 5.13 -5.52 -1.12
N PHE A 43 4.52 -6.69 -1.24
CA PHE A 43 5.20 -7.97 -1.00
C PHE A 43 6.30 -8.24 -2.03
N SER A 44 6.06 -7.96 -3.31
CA SER A 44 7.07 -8.13 -4.35
C SER A 44 8.28 -7.22 -4.13
N SER A 45 8.05 -5.98 -3.71
CA SER A 45 9.14 -5.05 -3.37
C SER A 45 9.96 -5.51 -2.17
N LEU A 46 9.33 -6.05 -1.13
CA LEU A 46 10.02 -6.61 0.04
C LEU A 46 10.80 -7.89 -0.29
N MET A 47 10.24 -8.74 -1.14
CA MET A 47 10.86 -10.00 -1.55
C MET A 47 12.15 -9.74 -2.34
N VAL A 48 12.13 -8.80 -3.29
CA VAL A 48 13.31 -8.43 -4.09
C VAL A 48 14.41 -7.86 -3.21
N ASN A 49 14.06 -7.04 -2.24
CA ASN A 49 15.02 -6.45 -1.32
C ASN A 49 15.48 -7.42 -0.20
N LYS A 50 14.91 -8.63 -0.11
CA LYS A 50 15.16 -9.62 0.95
C LYS A 50 15.02 -9.04 2.36
N VAL A 51 14.06 -8.13 2.55
CA VAL A 51 13.86 -7.40 3.80
C VAL A 51 12.94 -8.19 4.72
N THR A 52 13.43 -8.51 5.90
CA THR A 52 12.66 -9.16 6.98
C THR A 52 12.42 -8.25 8.17
N THR A 53 13.36 -7.32 8.42
CA THR A 53 13.31 -6.37 9.53
C THR A 53 13.50 -4.94 9.04
N LEU A 54 13.09 -3.96 9.86
CA LEU A 54 13.26 -2.54 9.54
C LEU A 54 14.75 -2.15 9.36
N ASN A 55 15.65 -2.76 10.12
CA ASN A 55 17.08 -2.51 9.97
C ASN A 55 17.62 -2.99 8.61
N ASN A 56 17.13 -4.15 8.13
CA ASN A 56 17.50 -4.66 6.82
C ASN A 56 16.96 -3.78 5.68
N LEU A 57 15.87 -3.07 5.93
CA LEU A 57 15.28 -2.13 4.97
C LEU A 57 16.24 -0.97 4.69
N SER A 58 16.90 -0.44 5.71
CA SER A 58 17.88 0.63 5.57
C SER A 58 19.12 0.20 4.77
N MET A 59 19.54 -1.05 4.96
CA MET A 59 20.66 -1.63 4.22
C MET A 59 20.30 -1.95 2.77
N ALA A 60 19.07 -2.35 2.51
CA ALA A 60 18.57 -2.61 1.15
C ALA A 60 18.51 -1.33 0.32
N ALA A 61 18.20 -0.20 0.93
CA ALA A 61 18.18 1.11 0.29
C ALA A 61 19.52 1.49 -0.34
N LYS A 62 20.64 1.06 0.26
CA LYS A 62 21.99 1.28 -0.28
C LYS A 62 22.27 0.47 -1.54
N LYS A 63 21.62 -0.70 -1.71
CA LYS A 63 21.83 -1.59 -2.85
C LYS A 63 21.00 -1.22 -4.07
N ALA A 64 19.78 -0.76 -3.86
CA ALA A 64 18.84 -0.43 -4.93
C ALA A 64 18.00 0.81 -4.55
N PRO A 65 18.50 2.02 -4.75
CA PRO A 65 17.84 3.25 -4.31
C PRO A 65 16.46 3.45 -4.96
N ALA A 66 16.30 3.09 -6.22
CA ALA A 66 15.02 3.20 -6.92
C ALA A 66 13.92 2.32 -6.27
N LEU A 67 14.25 1.07 -5.95
CA LEU A 67 13.30 0.15 -5.28
C LEU A 67 13.00 0.59 -3.85
N ALA A 68 13.99 1.16 -3.17
CA ALA A 68 13.83 1.67 -1.83
C ALA A 68 12.89 2.89 -1.76
N MET A 69 12.89 3.74 -2.78
CA MET A 69 11.96 4.87 -2.89
C MET A 69 10.53 4.43 -3.23
N MET A 70 10.38 3.35 -3.99
CA MET A 70 9.06 2.84 -4.38
C MET A 70 8.33 2.12 -3.23
N LEU A 71 9.04 1.56 -2.29
CA LEU A 71 8.42 0.87 -1.15
C LEU A 71 7.63 1.81 -0.23
N PRO A 72 8.11 3.01 0.16
CA PRO A 72 7.32 3.98 0.89
C PRO A 72 6.02 4.37 0.18
N THR A 73 6.07 4.57 -1.14
CA THR A 73 4.85 4.93 -1.91
C THR A 73 3.81 3.83 -1.88
N ALA A 74 4.21 2.57 -1.96
CA ALA A 74 3.31 1.42 -1.83
C ALA A 74 2.72 1.31 -0.41
N LEU A 75 3.52 1.56 0.64
CA LEU A 75 3.02 1.59 2.02
C LEU A 75 2.04 2.74 2.26
N LEU A 76 2.30 3.92 1.68
CA LEU A 76 1.38 5.06 1.75
C LEU A 76 0.08 4.79 0.99
N SER A 77 0.13 4.03 -0.10
CA SER A 77 -1.06 3.55 -0.80
C SER A 77 -1.89 2.62 0.08
N LEU A 78 -1.28 1.67 0.80
CA LEU A 78 -1.99 0.85 1.79
C LEU A 78 -2.61 1.68 2.92
N ALA A 79 -1.93 2.73 3.36
CA ALA A 79 -2.46 3.65 4.36
C ALA A 79 -3.75 4.35 3.87
N GLY A 80 -3.88 4.56 2.58
CA GLY A 80 -5.00 5.24 1.95
C GLY A 80 -4.86 6.75 1.96
N LEU A 81 -3.68 7.27 1.59
CA LEU A 81 -3.52 8.71 1.38
C LEU A 81 -4.25 9.18 0.10
N PRO A 82 -4.85 10.38 0.10
CA PRO A 82 -5.67 10.89 -0.99
C PRO A 82 -5.07 10.81 -2.39
N PRO A 83 -3.75 11.03 -2.61
CA PRO A 83 -3.18 10.95 -3.95
C PRO A 83 -2.96 9.52 -4.47
N LEU A 84 -3.22 8.48 -3.63
CA LEU A 84 -2.89 7.10 -3.96
C LEU A 84 -4.14 6.22 -4.06
N SER A 85 -4.03 5.13 -4.81
CA SER A 85 -5.14 4.23 -5.14
C SER A 85 -5.89 3.64 -3.94
N GLY A 86 -5.20 3.41 -2.82
CA GLY A 86 -5.80 2.86 -1.61
C GLY A 86 -6.81 3.76 -0.89
N PHE A 87 -6.83 5.06 -1.20
CA PHE A 87 -7.80 6.00 -0.63
C PHE A 87 -9.21 5.78 -1.16
N LEU A 88 -9.32 5.50 -2.44
CA LEU A 88 -10.59 5.50 -3.15
C LEU A 88 -11.61 4.48 -2.62
N PRO A 89 -11.26 3.19 -2.41
CA PRO A 89 -12.22 2.24 -1.87
C PRO A 89 -12.70 2.65 -0.47
N LYS A 90 -11.82 3.19 0.38
CA LYS A 90 -12.19 3.68 1.70
C LYS A 90 -13.17 4.85 1.63
N TRP A 91 -12.93 5.78 0.73
CA TRP A 91 -13.81 6.92 0.50
C TRP A 91 -15.21 6.49 0.05
N LEU A 92 -15.29 5.60 -0.95
CA LEU A 92 -16.56 5.10 -1.47
C LEU A 92 -17.35 4.33 -0.41
N ILE A 93 -16.69 3.51 0.40
CA ILE A 93 -17.32 2.79 1.51
C ILE A 93 -17.89 3.78 2.54
N LEU A 94 -17.13 4.80 2.92
CA LEU A 94 -17.60 5.84 3.83
C LEU A 94 -18.83 6.58 3.29
N GLN A 95 -18.82 6.95 2.00
CA GLN A 95 -19.98 7.57 1.37
C GLN A 95 -21.21 6.67 1.42
N GLU A 96 -21.05 5.38 1.19
CA GLU A 96 -22.16 4.43 1.23
C GLU A 96 -22.71 4.27 2.64
N VAL A 97 -21.87 4.17 3.66
CA VAL A 97 -22.29 4.09 5.08
C VAL A 97 -23.05 5.36 5.51
N ILE A 98 -22.63 6.54 5.04
CA ILE A 98 -23.34 7.80 5.32
C ILE A 98 -24.71 7.84 4.64
N LYS A 99 -24.84 7.36 3.41
CA LYS A 99 -26.13 7.25 2.70
C LYS A 99 -27.12 6.33 3.40
N GLN A 100 -26.62 5.34 4.15
CA GLN A 100 -27.43 4.42 4.95
C GLN A 100 -27.83 5.00 6.32
N GLU A 101 -27.66 6.31 6.52
CA GLU A 101 -28.01 7.03 7.76
C GLU A 101 -27.29 6.50 9.03
N LEU A 102 -26.07 5.99 8.88
CA LEU A 102 -25.22 5.48 9.96
C LEU A 102 -24.00 6.37 10.22
N PRO A 103 -24.16 7.68 10.56
CA PRO A 103 -23.04 8.60 10.68
C PRO A 103 -22.08 8.24 11.83
N LEU A 104 -22.60 7.64 12.89
CA LEU A 104 -21.79 7.25 14.05
C LEU A 104 -20.81 6.12 13.68
N VAL A 105 -21.27 5.14 12.90
CA VAL A 105 -20.44 4.06 12.39
C VAL A 105 -19.36 4.64 11.46
N ALA A 106 -19.73 5.54 10.54
CA ALA A 106 -18.81 6.20 9.65
C ALA A 106 -17.71 6.96 10.41
N LEU A 107 -18.06 7.64 11.50
CA LEU A 107 -17.11 8.36 12.36
C LEU A 107 -16.10 7.41 13.03
N ILE A 108 -16.58 6.31 13.62
CA ILE A 108 -15.70 5.33 14.28
C ILE A 108 -14.71 4.74 13.26
N ILE A 109 -15.19 4.40 12.07
CA ILE A 109 -14.36 3.84 11.00
C ILE A 109 -13.33 4.89 10.52
N ALA A 110 -13.75 6.15 10.34
CA ALA A 110 -12.83 7.23 9.97
C ALA A 110 -11.71 7.42 11.01
N LEU A 111 -12.03 7.41 12.31
CA LEU A 111 -11.03 7.48 13.37
C LEU A 111 -10.08 6.29 13.35
N SER A 112 -10.56 5.09 13.09
CA SER A 112 -9.70 3.89 12.98
C SER A 112 -8.71 4.00 11.80
N THR A 113 -9.11 4.65 10.68
CA THR A 113 -8.19 4.89 9.56
C THR A 113 -7.09 5.88 9.90
N LEU A 114 -7.36 6.89 10.73
CA LEU A 114 -6.32 7.84 11.18
C LEU A 114 -5.25 7.13 12.00
N ILE A 115 -5.63 6.19 12.87
CA ILE A 115 -4.67 5.40 13.66
C ILE A 115 -3.80 4.54 12.74
N SER A 116 -4.41 3.88 11.76
CA SER A 116 -3.66 3.07 10.78
C SER A 116 -2.72 3.94 9.93
N LEU A 117 -3.16 5.13 9.53
CA LEU A 117 -2.37 6.09 8.76
C LEU A 117 -1.14 6.55 9.54
N PHE A 118 -1.30 6.90 10.83
CA PHE A 118 -0.18 7.28 11.68
C PHE A 118 0.89 6.20 11.73
N PHE A 119 0.48 4.94 11.83
CA PHE A 119 1.39 3.81 11.86
C PHE A 119 2.18 3.65 10.54
N TYR A 120 1.52 3.75 9.39
CA TYR A 120 2.18 3.68 8.10
C TYR A 120 3.10 4.88 7.83
N LEU A 121 2.69 6.07 8.24
CA LEU A 121 3.55 7.26 8.16
C LEU A 121 4.84 7.07 8.97
N ARG A 122 4.74 6.54 10.17
CA ARG A 122 5.93 6.23 10.98
C ARG A 122 6.86 5.26 10.28
N LEU A 123 6.32 4.20 9.65
CA LEU A 123 7.09 3.24 8.88
C LEU A 123 7.79 3.89 7.68
N THR A 124 7.06 4.65 6.89
CA THR A 124 7.63 5.33 5.72
C THR A 124 8.69 6.35 6.12
N TYR A 125 8.50 7.04 7.24
CA TYR A 125 9.47 7.99 7.77
C TYR A 125 10.80 7.32 8.13
N VAL A 126 10.74 6.17 8.80
CA VAL A 126 11.95 5.39 9.10
C VAL A 126 12.67 4.99 7.81
N VAL A 127 11.92 4.55 6.80
CA VAL A 127 12.50 4.14 5.52
C VAL A 127 13.16 5.31 4.80
N THR A 128 12.47 6.45 4.69
CA THR A 128 12.97 7.62 3.96
C THR A 128 14.17 8.26 4.64
N LEU A 129 14.18 8.38 5.96
CA LEU A 129 15.32 8.93 6.71
C LEU A 129 16.57 8.05 6.60
N THR A 130 16.40 6.73 6.57
CA THR A 130 17.54 5.82 6.42
C THR A 130 18.13 5.83 5.01
N ILE A 131 17.34 6.20 4.00
CA ILE A 131 17.82 6.40 2.62
C ILE A 131 18.62 7.69 2.49
N ALA A 132 18.20 8.75 3.17
CA ALA A 132 18.80 10.08 3.08
C ALA A 132 20.21 10.19 3.69
N LEU A 133 20.62 9.27 4.54
CA LEU A 133 21.98 9.21 5.07
C LEU A 133 22.95 8.75 3.97
N ASN A 134 23.49 9.73 3.27
CA ASN A 134 24.37 9.64 2.12
C ASN A 134 25.75 9.08 2.49
N ASN A 135 25.79 7.87 3.00
CA ASN A 135 27.05 7.15 3.16
C ASN A 135 27.41 6.49 1.83
N LEU A 136 27.98 7.28 0.94
CA LEU A 136 28.68 6.86 -0.28
C LEU A 136 29.96 6.05 0.02
N THR A 137 29.91 5.17 1.00
CA THR A 137 31.00 4.24 1.31
C THR A 137 30.83 2.90 0.59
N GLY A 138 30.19 2.90 -0.54
CA GLY A 138 30.07 1.71 -1.37
C GLY A 138 30.73 1.96 -2.71
N ALA A 139 31.95 1.50 -2.88
CA ALA A 139 32.44 1.21 -4.20
C ALA A 139 31.34 0.43 -4.94
N THR A 140 30.88 0.98 -6.06
CA THR A 140 29.93 0.29 -6.93
C THR A 140 30.45 -1.13 -7.14
N PRO A 141 29.68 -2.17 -6.77
CA PRO A 141 30.19 -3.52 -6.89
C PRO A 141 30.58 -3.74 -8.35
N TRP A 142 31.83 -4.03 -8.59
CA TRP A 142 32.40 -4.35 -9.91
C TRP A 142 31.55 -5.37 -10.69
N ARG A 143 30.84 -6.24 -10.00
CA ARG A 143 29.86 -7.17 -10.56
C ARG A 143 28.48 -6.86 -9.98
N LEU A 144 27.62 -6.23 -10.76
CA LEU A 144 26.20 -6.20 -10.47
C LEU A 144 25.72 -7.65 -10.37
N PRO A 145 25.16 -8.09 -9.23
CA PRO A 145 24.56 -9.40 -9.16
C PRO A 145 23.51 -9.45 -10.27
N LYS A 146 23.62 -10.41 -11.19
CA LYS A 146 22.59 -10.74 -12.18
C LYS A 146 21.36 -11.28 -11.44
N GLY A 147 20.67 -10.41 -10.71
CA GLY A 147 19.33 -10.70 -10.25
C GLY A 147 18.43 -10.58 -11.46
N ASN A 148 17.67 -11.62 -11.74
CA ASN A 148 16.56 -11.51 -12.70
C ASN A 148 15.71 -10.32 -12.27
N PRO A 149 15.66 -9.23 -13.04
CA PRO A 149 14.76 -8.14 -12.71
C PRO A 149 13.37 -8.75 -12.79
N ILE A 150 12.66 -8.80 -11.69
CA ILE A 150 11.26 -9.16 -11.71
C ILE A 150 10.60 -8.02 -12.48
N ARG A 151 10.43 -8.21 -13.79
CA ARG A 151 9.88 -7.19 -14.71
C ARG A 151 8.47 -6.75 -14.30
N ILE A 152 7.79 -7.58 -13.52
CA ILE A 152 6.46 -7.32 -12.97
C ILE A 152 6.49 -6.25 -11.87
N LEU A 153 7.61 -6.08 -11.16
CA LEU A 153 7.71 -5.20 -10.00
C LEU A 153 7.48 -3.72 -10.33
N PRO A 154 8.14 -3.09 -11.32
CA PRO A 154 7.84 -1.69 -11.66
C PRO A 154 6.40 -1.52 -12.13
N PHE A 155 5.85 -2.48 -12.87
CA PHE A 155 4.48 -2.43 -13.33
C PHE A 155 3.48 -2.46 -12.17
N THR A 156 3.64 -3.36 -11.22
CA THR A 156 2.74 -3.44 -10.05
C THR A 156 2.83 -2.19 -9.16
N LEU A 157 4.03 -1.62 -9.01
CA LEU A 157 4.23 -0.40 -8.24
C LEU A 157 3.64 0.83 -8.92
N THR A 158 3.83 1.00 -10.22
CA THR A 158 3.20 2.10 -10.96
C THR A 158 1.69 1.97 -10.98
N LEU A 159 1.18 0.76 -11.13
CA LEU A 159 -0.24 0.47 -11.07
C LEU A 159 -0.81 0.81 -9.68
N SER A 160 -0.13 0.42 -8.59
CA SER A 160 -0.58 0.72 -7.22
C SER A 160 -0.61 2.21 -6.89
N ALA A 161 0.21 3.03 -7.54
CA ALA A 161 0.21 4.48 -7.38
C ALA A 161 -0.79 5.18 -8.30
N ALA A 162 -0.91 4.73 -9.56
CA ALA A 162 -1.63 5.42 -10.62
C ALA A 162 -3.05 4.87 -10.89
N LEU A 163 -3.55 3.93 -10.08
CA LEU A 163 -4.85 3.31 -10.30
C LEU A 163 -6.03 4.25 -10.03
N LEU A 164 -5.80 5.36 -9.34
CA LEU A 164 -6.82 6.31 -8.94
C LEU A 164 -7.65 6.86 -10.12
N PRO A 165 -7.09 7.30 -11.26
CA PRO A 165 -7.88 7.78 -12.41
C PRO A 165 -8.68 6.68 -13.13
N PHE A 166 -8.28 5.41 -12.97
CA PHE A 166 -8.98 4.29 -13.61
C PHE A 166 -10.15 3.73 -12.79
N THR A 167 -10.30 4.17 -11.56
CA THR A 167 -11.34 3.65 -10.64
C THR A 167 -12.77 3.88 -11.11
N PRO A 168 -13.16 5.01 -11.71
CA PRO A 168 -14.53 5.15 -12.22
C PRO A 168 -14.82 4.15 -13.36
N ALA A 169 -13.84 3.84 -14.20
CA ALA A 169 -13.98 2.82 -15.23
C ALA A 169 -14.15 1.41 -14.61
N PHE A 170 -13.37 1.09 -13.57
CA PHE A 170 -13.54 -0.16 -12.84
C PHE A 170 -14.89 -0.27 -12.15
N GLN A 171 -15.37 0.81 -11.55
CA GLN A 171 -16.67 0.84 -10.91
C GLN A 171 -17.80 0.62 -11.93
N ALA A 172 -17.75 1.26 -13.09
CA ALA A 172 -18.70 1.05 -14.17
C ALA A 172 -18.70 -0.39 -14.69
N LEU A 173 -17.54 -1.04 -14.74
CA LEU A 173 -17.40 -2.41 -15.21
C LEU A 173 -17.94 -3.45 -14.20
N ILE A 174 -17.86 -3.17 -12.91
CA ILE A 174 -18.35 -4.06 -11.84
C ILE A 174 -19.85 -3.82 -11.57
N SER A 175 -20.39 -2.64 -11.91
CA SER A 175 -21.81 -2.33 -11.79
C SER A 175 -22.69 -2.86 -12.95
N LEU A 176 -22.07 -3.34 -14.02
CA LEU A 176 -22.70 -4.10 -15.11
C LEU A 176 -22.93 -5.55 -14.71
#